data_00fb24061ffebeb4351124d45487643f
#
_entry.id   00fb24061ffebeb4351124d45487643f
#
_cell.length_a   1.000
_cell.length_b   1.000
_cell.length_c   1.000
_cell.angle_alpha   90.00
_cell.angle_beta   90.00
_cell.angle_gamma   90.00
#
_symmetry.space_group_name_H-M   'P 1'
#
loop_
_entity.id
_entity.type
_entity.pdbx_description
1 polymer ?
#
loop_
_entity_poly.entity_id
_entity_poly.type
_entity_poly.pdbx_seq_one_letter_code
_entity_poly.pdbx_strand_id
1 'polypeptide(L)'
;KAMIIPPGRGAFLKKRPSIEIAKFDVVLLIEFDTHESAKEFQKSLEWQNMEETYKLETKKSLTVTGVNVRRIGSVDHSKKGVFLFNYFYADQVKQNLQVWEYTAGWFQDQTGLDNSTLILPDQVNESSYKIINHCRWDHLIDILPSLIFKKSFKEFVLNNFEANNVAAMP
;
A
#
# COMPACT_ATOMS: atom_id res chain seq x y z
N LYS A 1 -0.64 17.36 3.63
CA LYS A 1 0.32 17.52 2.53
C LYS A 1 0.75 16.13 2.11
N ALA A 2 0.32 15.67 0.96
CA ALA A 2 0.76 14.39 0.41
C ALA A 2 2.19 14.55 -0.13
N MET A 3 3.04 13.58 0.14
CA MET A 3 4.36 13.45 -0.45
C MET A 3 4.36 12.14 -1.25
N ILE A 4 4.57 12.25 -2.55
CA ILE A 4 4.71 11.09 -3.42
C ILE A 4 6.19 10.71 -3.40
N ILE A 5 6.50 9.54 -2.85
CA ILE A 5 7.83 8.95 -2.96
C ILE A 5 7.86 8.21 -4.29
N PRO A 6 8.75 8.59 -5.22
CA PRO A 6 8.82 7.89 -6.50
C PRO A 6 9.09 6.40 -6.26
N PRO A 7 8.28 5.49 -6.83
CA PRO A 7 8.57 4.08 -6.75
C PRO A 7 9.96 3.81 -7.29
N GLY A 8 10.71 2.99 -6.58
CA GLY A 8 12.06 2.61 -7.01
C GLY A 8 12.01 2.11 -8.45
N ARG A 9 12.92 2.59 -9.30
CA ARG A 9 13.05 2.12 -10.69
C ARG A 9 13.74 0.75 -10.73
N GLY A 10 13.22 -0.22 -9.96
CA GLY A 10 13.74 -1.58 -9.93
C GLY A 10 13.75 -2.21 -11.33
N ALA A 11 14.67 -3.13 -11.56
CA ALA A 11 14.79 -3.84 -12.84
C ALA A 11 13.47 -4.55 -13.22
N PHE A 12 12.73 -5.00 -12.23
CA PHE A 12 11.42 -5.62 -12.41
C PHE A 12 10.41 -4.72 -13.13
N LEU A 13 10.22 -3.46 -12.67
CA LEU A 13 9.31 -2.49 -13.30
C LEU A 13 9.81 -2.03 -14.66
N LYS A 14 11.14 -1.89 -14.82
CA LYS A 14 11.73 -1.52 -16.12
C LYS A 14 11.41 -2.53 -17.23
N LYS A 15 11.33 -3.80 -16.88
CA LYS A 15 11.00 -4.90 -17.82
C LYS A 15 9.49 -5.00 -18.10
N ARG A 16 8.66 -4.25 -17.40
CA ARG A 16 7.19 -4.33 -17.48
C ARG A 16 6.56 -2.94 -17.64
N PRO A 17 6.76 -2.28 -18.80
CA PRO A 17 6.29 -0.91 -19.03
C PRO A 17 4.76 -0.78 -19.00
N SER A 18 4.03 -1.89 -19.14
CA SER A 18 2.57 -1.92 -19.03
C SER A 18 2.03 -1.87 -17.61
N ILE A 19 2.89 -2.06 -16.60
CA ILE A 19 2.47 -1.93 -15.20
C ILE A 19 2.18 -0.46 -14.91
N GLU A 20 0.98 -0.23 -14.44
CA GLU A 20 0.59 1.08 -14.01
C GLU A 20 1.25 1.46 -12.69
N ILE A 21 1.97 2.58 -12.69
CA ILE A 21 2.62 3.11 -11.50
C ILE A 21 1.57 3.78 -10.60
N ALA A 22 1.49 3.37 -9.34
CA ALA A 22 0.66 4.03 -8.35
C ALA A 22 1.16 5.45 -8.10
N LYS A 23 0.31 6.44 -8.41
CA LYS A 23 0.56 7.87 -8.19
C LYS A 23 -0.76 8.51 -7.85
N PHE A 24 -1.09 8.53 -6.58
CA PHE A 24 -2.33 9.09 -6.08
C PHE A 24 -2.06 10.31 -5.22
N ASP A 25 -2.67 11.45 -5.56
CA ASP A 25 -2.55 12.70 -4.78
C ASP A 25 -3.35 12.63 -3.48
N VAL A 26 -4.44 11.84 -3.48
CA VAL A 26 -5.34 11.64 -2.34
C VAL A 26 -5.69 10.17 -2.21
N VAL A 27 -5.69 9.66 -0.99
CA VAL A 27 -6.19 8.34 -0.64
C VAL A 27 -7.28 8.50 0.41
N LEU A 28 -8.44 7.92 0.16
CA LEU A 28 -9.54 7.80 1.12
C LEU A 28 -9.62 6.35 1.57
N LEU A 29 -9.46 6.12 2.87
CA LEU A 29 -9.68 4.82 3.50
C LEU A 29 -10.98 4.86 4.29
N ILE A 30 -11.87 3.92 4.00
CA ILE A 30 -13.12 3.72 4.73
C ILE A 30 -13.08 2.31 5.29
N GLU A 31 -13.14 2.20 6.61
CA GLU A 31 -13.11 0.92 7.32
C GLU A 31 -14.51 0.54 7.77
N PHE A 32 -14.83 -0.73 7.63
CA PHE A 32 -16.09 -1.35 8.06
C PHE A 32 -15.80 -2.57 8.92
N ASP A 33 -16.71 -2.86 9.86
CA ASP A 33 -16.59 -4.03 10.72
C ASP A 33 -16.73 -5.34 9.94
N THR A 34 -17.50 -5.33 8.85
CA THR A 34 -17.71 -6.50 8.01
C THR A 34 -17.55 -6.18 6.52
N HIS A 35 -17.19 -7.20 5.76
CA HIS A 35 -17.08 -7.10 4.32
C HIS A 35 -18.45 -6.85 3.64
N GLU A 36 -19.52 -7.40 4.21
CA GLU A 36 -20.88 -7.19 3.76
C GLU A 36 -21.28 -5.72 3.90
N SER A 37 -21.00 -5.10 5.03
CA SER A 37 -21.26 -3.68 5.27
C SER A 37 -20.54 -2.77 4.28
N ALA A 38 -19.29 -3.11 3.91
CA ALA A 38 -18.55 -2.39 2.89
C ALA A 38 -19.24 -2.49 1.51
N LYS A 39 -19.70 -3.68 1.14
CA LYS A 39 -20.43 -3.90 -0.12
C LYS A 39 -21.80 -3.22 -0.16
N GLU A 40 -22.50 -3.20 0.97
CA GLU A 40 -23.78 -2.49 1.08
C GLU A 40 -23.59 -0.99 0.96
N PHE A 41 -22.58 -0.43 1.63
CA PHE A 41 -22.23 0.99 1.51
C PHE A 41 -21.93 1.38 0.06
N GLN A 42 -21.22 0.56 -0.70
CA GLN A 42 -20.95 0.84 -2.11
C GLN A 42 -22.19 0.88 -3.01
N LYS A 43 -23.32 0.32 -2.56
CA LYS A 43 -24.61 0.40 -3.26
C LYS A 43 -25.46 1.59 -2.80
N SER A 44 -25.04 2.27 -1.74
CA SER A 44 -25.80 3.38 -1.16
C SER A 44 -25.76 4.63 -2.05
N LEU A 45 -26.77 5.49 -1.87
CA LEU A 45 -26.84 6.77 -2.57
C LEU A 45 -25.69 7.70 -2.15
N GLU A 46 -25.28 7.63 -0.89
CA GLU A 46 -24.18 8.42 -0.35
C GLU A 46 -22.87 8.09 -1.06
N TRP A 47 -22.60 6.81 -1.28
CA TRP A 47 -21.43 6.38 -2.06
C TRP A 47 -21.49 6.87 -3.49
N GLN A 48 -22.63 6.68 -4.17
CA GLN A 48 -22.81 7.10 -5.56
C GLN A 48 -22.59 8.61 -5.74
N ASN A 49 -23.20 9.43 -4.87
CA ASN A 49 -23.02 10.88 -4.89
C ASN A 49 -21.54 11.29 -4.65
N MET A 50 -20.87 10.63 -3.71
CA MET A 50 -19.45 10.86 -3.46
C MET A 50 -18.61 10.46 -4.67
N GLU A 51 -18.88 9.31 -5.27
CA GLU A 51 -18.18 8.79 -6.42
C GLU A 51 -18.33 9.72 -7.64
N GLU A 52 -19.52 10.22 -7.91
CA GLU A 52 -19.77 11.21 -8.95
C GLU A 52 -18.97 12.49 -8.70
N THR A 53 -19.01 12.98 -7.47
CA THR A 53 -18.30 14.21 -7.09
C THR A 53 -16.80 14.10 -7.34
N TYR A 54 -16.15 13.06 -6.82
CA TYR A 54 -14.70 12.95 -6.99
C TYR A 54 -14.29 12.61 -8.44
N LYS A 55 -15.12 11.90 -9.20
CA LYS A 55 -14.87 11.64 -10.62
C LYS A 55 -14.86 12.91 -11.46
N LEU A 56 -15.66 13.90 -11.12
CA LEU A 56 -15.66 15.22 -11.79
C LEU A 56 -14.37 16.00 -11.51
N GLU A 57 -13.80 15.86 -10.32
CA GLU A 57 -12.64 16.63 -9.84
C GLU A 57 -11.29 15.92 -10.05
N THR A 58 -11.30 14.65 -10.47
CA THR A 58 -10.07 13.87 -10.62
C THR A 58 -9.85 13.42 -12.06
N LYS A 59 -8.58 13.41 -12.48
CA LYS A 59 -8.20 12.86 -13.79
C LYS A 59 -8.29 11.34 -13.82
N LYS A 60 -8.10 10.73 -12.67
CA LYS A 60 -8.12 9.28 -12.49
C LYS A 60 -8.51 8.94 -11.06
N SER A 61 -9.33 7.92 -10.92
CA SER A 61 -9.69 7.34 -9.64
C SER A 61 -9.56 5.83 -9.67
N LEU A 62 -9.27 5.24 -8.53
CA LEU A 62 -9.24 3.79 -8.33
C LEU A 62 -10.00 3.49 -7.04
N THR A 63 -11.06 2.71 -7.13
CA THR A 63 -11.77 2.17 -5.98
C THR A 63 -11.36 0.71 -5.78
N VAL A 64 -10.96 0.38 -4.57
CA VAL A 64 -10.58 -1.00 -4.21
C VAL A 64 -11.37 -1.40 -2.98
N THR A 65 -12.12 -2.48 -3.09
CA THR A 65 -12.72 -3.17 -1.95
C THR A 65 -11.86 -4.39 -1.63
N GLY A 66 -11.65 -4.67 -0.35
CA GLY A 66 -10.81 -5.78 0.06
C GLY A 66 -10.90 -6.03 1.55
N VAL A 67 -10.17 -7.04 1.99
CA VAL A 67 -10.12 -7.46 3.39
C VAL A 67 -8.71 -7.33 3.95
N ASN A 68 -8.63 -7.07 5.25
CA ASN A 68 -7.35 -7.15 5.95
C ASN A 68 -6.95 -8.62 6.12
N VAL A 69 -5.82 -9.01 5.54
CA VAL A 69 -5.31 -10.40 5.58
C VAL A 69 -4.11 -10.57 6.49
N ARG A 70 -3.40 -9.48 6.82
CA ARG A 70 -2.25 -9.46 7.73
C ARG A 70 -2.19 -8.12 8.45
N ARG A 71 -1.65 -8.14 9.67
CA ARG A 71 -1.50 -6.95 10.50
C ARG A 71 -0.26 -7.10 11.38
N ILE A 72 0.48 -6.00 11.59
CA ILE A 72 1.48 -5.90 12.67
C ILE A 72 0.74 -5.47 13.94
N GLY A 73 0.21 -4.25 13.94
CA GLY A 73 -0.66 -3.67 14.94
C GLY A 73 -1.71 -2.80 14.26
N SER A 74 -2.68 -2.30 15.00
CA SER A 74 -3.70 -1.40 14.47
C SER A 74 -3.08 -0.05 14.14
N VAL A 75 -3.42 0.50 12.97
CA VAL A 75 -3.02 1.85 12.58
C VAL A 75 -3.93 2.85 13.28
N ASP A 76 -3.35 3.70 14.13
CA ASP A 76 -4.10 4.71 14.87
C ASP A 76 -4.23 5.99 14.03
N HIS A 77 -5.39 6.19 13.42
CA HIS A 77 -5.70 7.36 12.59
C HIS A 77 -6.04 8.62 13.40
N SER A 78 -6.24 8.51 14.71
CA SER A 78 -6.48 9.67 15.57
C SER A 78 -5.21 10.47 15.86
N LYS A 79 -4.05 9.83 15.74
CA LYS A 79 -2.74 10.43 15.95
C LYS A 79 -2.21 11.10 14.69
N LYS A 80 -1.53 12.21 14.88
CA LYS A 80 -0.71 12.82 13.81
C LYS A 80 0.44 11.90 13.47
N GLY A 81 0.94 11.98 12.23
CA GLY A 81 2.07 11.18 11.80
C GLY A 81 2.26 11.18 10.31
N VAL A 82 3.15 10.31 9.87
CA VAL A 82 3.42 10.03 8.47
C VAL A 82 2.73 8.71 8.13
N PHE A 83 1.72 8.78 7.30
CA PHE A 83 1.02 7.61 6.78
C PHE A 83 1.60 7.20 5.44
N LEU A 84 1.81 5.91 5.27
CA LEU A 84 2.25 5.33 4.01
C LEU A 84 1.14 4.43 3.46
N PHE A 85 0.79 4.64 2.20
CA PHE A 85 0.09 3.68 1.38
C PHE A 85 1.08 3.13 0.36
N ASN A 86 1.34 1.83 0.41
CA ASN A 86 2.27 1.15 -0.46
C ASN A 86 1.52 0.13 -1.30
N TYR A 87 1.49 0.36 -2.61
CA TYR A 87 0.80 -0.48 -3.58
C TYR A 87 1.78 -1.49 -4.15
N PHE A 88 1.39 -2.76 -4.15
CA PHE A 88 2.26 -3.83 -4.62
C PHE A 88 1.75 -4.45 -5.90
N TYR A 89 2.61 -4.54 -6.88
CA TYR A 89 2.44 -5.41 -8.02
C TYR A 89 3.29 -6.66 -7.84
N ALA A 90 2.74 -7.82 -8.21
CA ALA A 90 3.46 -9.09 -8.24
C ALA A 90 2.83 -10.04 -9.25
N ASP A 91 3.61 -10.99 -9.75
CA ASP A 91 3.09 -12.04 -10.63
C ASP A 91 2.20 -13.03 -9.85
N GLN A 92 2.52 -13.25 -8.55
CA GLN A 92 1.81 -14.21 -7.70
C GLN A 92 1.48 -13.58 -6.34
N VAL A 93 0.19 -13.61 -5.97
CA VAL A 93 -0.30 -13.07 -4.69
C VAL A 93 0.35 -13.75 -3.49
N LYS A 94 0.43 -15.09 -3.51
CA LYS A 94 1.02 -15.86 -2.41
C LYS A 94 2.47 -15.43 -2.14
N GLN A 95 3.25 -15.27 -3.20
CA GLN A 95 4.64 -14.83 -3.10
C GLN A 95 4.73 -13.39 -2.58
N ASN A 96 3.83 -12.53 -3.04
CA ASN A 96 3.77 -11.15 -2.55
C ASN A 96 3.51 -11.08 -1.04
N LEU A 97 2.57 -11.88 -0.52
CA LEU A 97 2.29 -11.97 0.91
C LEU A 97 3.51 -12.45 1.72
N GLN A 98 4.24 -13.46 1.23
CA GLN A 98 5.46 -13.96 1.87
C GLN A 98 6.58 -12.90 1.90
N VAL A 99 6.77 -12.21 0.78
CA VAL A 99 7.77 -11.15 0.68
C VAL A 99 7.41 -9.98 1.61
N TRP A 100 6.13 -9.62 1.71
CA TRP A 100 5.68 -8.60 2.64
C TRP A 100 5.97 -9.01 4.10
N GLU A 101 5.63 -10.22 4.51
CA GLU A 101 5.92 -10.72 5.88
C GLU A 101 7.41 -10.66 6.21
N TYR A 102 8.24 -11.10 5.29
CA TYR A 102 9.68 -11.10 5.46
C TYR A 102 10.25 -9.68 5.58
N THR A 103 9.81 -8.77 4.71
CA THR A 103 10.29 -7.38 4.71
C THR A 103 9.69 -6.55 5.84
N ALA A 104 8.48 -6.86 6.30
CA ALA A 104 7.85 -6.20 7.44
C ALA A 104 8.70 -6.28 8.71
N GLY A 105 9.36 -7.43 8.95
CA GLY A 105 10.30 -7.60 10.06
C GLY A 105 11.47 -6.62 10.02
N TRP A 106 11.99 -6.33 8.82
CA TRP A 106 13.04 -5.33 8.67
C TRP A 106 12.54 -3.93 9.07
N PHE A 107 11.34 -3.55 8.65
CA PHE A 107 10.76 -2.26 9.03
C PHE A 107 10.52 -2.14 10.53
N GLN A 108 10.03 -3.21 11.17
CA GLN A 108 9.86 -3.25 12.63
C GLN A 108 11.20 -3.02 13.35
N ASP A 109 12.24 -3.76 12.97
CA ASP A 109 13.55 -3.70 13.61
C ASP A 109 14.29 -2.39 13.34
N GLN A 110 14.22 -1.89 12.11
CA GLN A 110 15.06 -0.79 11.65
C GLN A 110 14.41 0.59 11.73
N THR A 111 13.08 0.67 11.82
CA THR A 111 12.33 1.92 11.82
C THR A 111 11.35 2.06 12.99
N GLY A 112 11.28 1.03 13.86
CA GLY A 112 10.34 1.01 14.96
C GLY A 112 8.87 0.87 14.53
N LEU A 113 8.60 0.37 13.33
CA LEU A 113 7.23 0.17 12.84
C LEU A 113 6.48 -0.81 13.73
N ASP A 114 5.44 -0.36 14.41
CA ASP A 114 4.62 -1.15 15.33
C ASP A 114 3.19 -1.41 14.84
N ASN A 115 2.83 -0.82 13.70
CA ASN A 115 1.49 -0.87 13.15
C ASN A 115 1.52 -1.06 11.62
N SER A 116 0.61 -1.86 11.09
CA SER A 116 0.42 -2.00 9.64
C SER A 116 -0.81 -2.84 9.35
N THR A 117 -1.54 -2.48 8.32
CA THR A 117 -2.68 -3.22 7.78
C THR A 117 -2.41 -3.57 6.33
N LEU A 118 -2.49 -4.87 6.00
CA LEU A 118 -2.31 -5.37 4.65
C LEU A 118 -3.66 -5.75 4.05
N ILE A 119 -4.06 -5.07 3.01
CA ILE A 119 -5.34 -5.22 2.33
C ILE A 119 -5.15 -6.10 1.10
N LEU A 120 -5.94 -7.15 1.00
CA LEU A 120 -6.08 -7.99 -0.20
C LEU A 120 -7.34 -7.55 -0.95
N PRO A 121 -7.23 -7.06 -2.20
CA PRO A 121 -8.38 -6.73 -3.03
C PRO A 121 -9.27 -7.95 -3.30
N ASP A 122 -10.59 -7.75 -3.33
CA ASP A 122 -11.56 -8.81 -3.65
C ASP A 122 -11.32 -9.41 -5.03
N GLN A 123 -11.09 -8.54 -6.01
CA GLN A 123 -10.82 -8.93 -7.40
C GLN A 123 -9.30 -8.89 -7.68
N VAL A 124 -8.53 -9.60 -6.86
CA VAL A 124 -7.07 -9.56 -6.89
C VAL A 124 -6.46 -9.91 -8.25
N ASN A 125 -7.12 -10.76 -9.03
CA ASN A 125 -6.65 -11.15 -10.37
C ASN A 125 -6.83 -10.02 -11.40
N GLU A 126 -7.88 -9.23 -11.25
CA GLU A 126 -8.21 -8.10 -12.13
C GLU A 126 -7.57 -6.80 -11.67
N SER A 127 -7.22 -6.73 -10.39
CA SER A 127 -6.58 -5.54 -9.81
C SER A 127 -5.16 -5.35 -10.34
N SER A 128 -4.83 -4.10 -10.68
CA SER A 128 -3.47 -3.68 -11.01
C SER A 128 -2.51 -3.88 -9.83
N TYR A 129 -3.02 -3.80 -8.60
CA TYR A 129 -2.25 -3.98 -7.37
C TYR A 129 -2.73 -5.22 -6.63
N LYS A 130 -1.80 -6.10 -6.29
CA LYS A 130 -2.11 -7.41 -5.68
C LYS A 130 -2.36 -7.32 -4.18
N ILE A 131 -1.68 -6.42 -3.51
CA ILE A 131 -1.92 -6.06 -2.12
C ILE A 131 -1.66 -4.56 -1.93
N ILE A 132 -2.29 -3.98 -0.91
CA ILE A 132 -2.08 -2.59 -0.50
C ILE A 132 -1.72 -2.59 0.98
N ASN A 133 -0.57 -2.02 1.32
CA ASN A 133 -0.15 -1.88 2.70
C ASN A 133 -0.38 -0.46 3.19
N HIS A 134 -0.94 -0.33 4.37
CA HIS A 134 -1.13 0.93 5.05
C HIS A 134 -0.49 0.87 6.43
N CYS A 135 0.35 1.85 6.76
CA CYS A 135 1.03 1.95 8.04
C CYS A 135 1.35 3.40 8.40
N ARG A 136 1.82 3.62 9.64
CA ARG A 136 2.07 4.95 10.19
C ARG A 136 3.35 4.97 11.02
N TRP A 137 4.07 6.08 10.95
CA TRP A 137 5.13 6.46 11.90
C TRP A 137 4.78 7.80 12.53
N ASP A 138 5.33 8.07 13.70
CA ASP A 138 5.12 9.36 14.38
C ASP A 138 5.78 10.50 13.60
N HIS A 139 6.98 10.28 13.08
CA HIS A 139 7.74 11.29 12.34
C HIS A 139 8.41 10.71 11.08
N LEU A 140 8.64 11.57 10.11
CA LEU A 140 9.34 11.19 8.88
C LEU A 140 10.80 10.76 9.13
N ILE A 141 11.40 11.29 10.19
CA ILE A 141 12.76 10.93 10.60
C ILE A 141 12.89 9.48 11.07
N ASP A 142 11.79 8.86 11.50
CA ASP A 142 11.79 7.49 11.97
C ASP A 142 12.04 6.50 10.82
N ILE A 143 11.62 6.87 9.61
CA ILE A 143 11.72 6.00 8.43
C ILE A 143 12.81 6.44 7.44
N LEU A 144 12.87 7.71 7.05
CA LEU A 144 13.73 8.17 5.95
C LEU A 144 15.21 7.83 6.09
N PRO A 145 15.86 8.01 7.25
CA PRO A 145 17.28 7.68 7.39
C PRO A 145 17.56 6.20 7.11
N SER A 146 16.68 5.32 7.55
CA SER A 146 16.82 3.88 7.32
C SER A 146 16.72 3.51 5.85
N LEU A 147 15.82 4.16 5.10
CA LEU A 147 15.66 3.93 3.66
C LEU A 147 16.81 4.50 2.82
N ILE A 148 17.43 5.59 3.27
CA ILE A 148 18.47 6.30 2.49
C ILE A 148 19.86 5.76 2.81
N PHE A 149 20.18 5.58 4.10
CA PHE A 149 21.54 5.35 4.55
C PHE A 149 21.85 3.91 4.94
N LYS A 150 20.83 3.09 5.29
CA LYS A 150 21.11 1.70 5.68
C LYS A 150 21.29 0.81 4.45
N LYS A 151 22.47 0.23 4.33
CA LYS A 151 22.80 -0.73 3.26
C LYS A 151 21.85 -1.93 3.29
N SER A 152 21.44 -2.34 4.50
CA SER A 152 20.49 -3.45 4.71
C SER A 152 19.12 -3.20 4.06
N PHE A 153 18.67 -1.95 3.86
CA PHE A 153 17.45 -1.68 3.11
C PHE A 153 17.53 -2.20 1.68
N LYS A 154 18.66 -1.91 1.00
CA LYS A 154 18.88 -2.41 -0.36
C LYS A 154 19.04 -3.92 -0.37
N GLU A 155 19.89 -4.44 0.50
CA GLU A 155 20.27 -5.87 0.51
C GLU A 155 19.11 -6.76 0.95
N PHE A 156 18.35 -6.34 1.94
CA PHE A 156 17.29 -7.15 2.54
C PHE A 156 15.90 -6.87 1.94
N VAL A 157 15.56 -5.60 1.69
CA VAL A 157 14.22 -5.23 1.22
C VAL A 157 14.16 -5.19 -0.30
N LEU A 158 14.97 -4.34 -0.95
CA LEU A 158 14.86 -4.13 -2.39
C LEU A 158 15.28 -5.34 -3.21
N ASN A 159 16.37 -6.01 -2.82
CA ASN A 159 16.82 -7.22 -3.52
C ASN A 159 15.81 -8.36 -3.36
N ASN A 160 15.12 -8.45 -2.21
CA ASN A 160 14.08 -9.44 -2.01
C ASN A 160 12.86 -9.18 -2.90
N PHE A 161 12.44 -7.93 -3.02
CA PHE A 161 11.38 -7.56 -3.97
C PHE A 161 11.76 -7.96 -5.40
N GLU A 162 12.98 -7.63 -5.83
CA GLU A 162 13.44 -7.94 -7.19
C GLU A 162 13.54 -9.44 -7.44
N ALA A 163 14.13 -10.20 -6.52
CA ALA A 163 14.30 -11.65 -6.62
C ALA A 163 12.95 -12.41 -6.68
N ASN A 164 11.90 -11.83 -6.13
CA ASN A 164 10.57 -12.44 -6.06
C ASN A 164 9.57 -11.84 -7.05
N ASN A 165 9.99 -11.03 -8.00
CA ASN A 165 9.12 -10.35 -8.97
C ASN A 165 8.00 -9.53 -8.29
N VAL A 166 8.36 -8.80 -7.25
CA VAL A 166 7.48 -7.88 -6.52
C VAL A 166 7.96 -6.45 -6.74
N ALA A 167 7.03 -5.54 -6.96
CA ALA A 167 7.29 -4.11 -6.98
C ALA A 167 6.46 -3.42 -5.90
N ALA A 168 7.13 -2.67 -5.03
CA ALA A 168 6.50 -1.80 -4.06
C ALA A 168 6.45 -0.37 -4.61
N MET A 169 5.28 0.26 -4.55
CA MET A 169 5.01 1.60 -5.06
C MET A 169 4.40 2.43 -3.92
N PRO A 170 5.24 3.13 -3.12
CA PRO A 170 4.78 3.96 -2.01
C PRO A 170 4.07 5.23 -2.48
#